data_126cb8e213d4b7153eb7eec5f69c04b5
#
_entry.id   126cb8e213d4b7153eb7eec5f69c04b5
#
_cell.length_a   1.000
_cell.length_b   1.000
_cell.length_c   1.000
_cell.angle_alpha   90.00
_cell.angle_beta   90.00
_cell.angle_gamma   90.00
#
_symmetry.space_group_name_H-M   'P 1'
#
loop_
_entity.id
_entity.type
_entity.pdbx_description
1 polymer ?
#
loop_
_entity_poly.entity_id
_entity_poly.type
_entity_poly.pdbx_seq_one_letter_code
_entity_poly.pdbx_strand_id
1 'polypeptide(L)'
;MLLLYGDAVAHLHIARRFFDSLNPGFRQLGSVWLPLPHLLLLPFVQKMSWWQTGLAGAWPSMAFYVLGCAGIYRLARLWLRPSAAIVAVAFYGLNPGLLYMQTTAMTEPLFLALMIWSALLIAEHGRALKAGEQQRASRLLVAAGLVLVGAIFTRYDGWIFASFAWLIVLWGVRRHLREHVGGAFVLFTALLVAAPLLWLAYNAKQFGDPLDFIRGPYSAKMIDARTTKPGSPHYPGWHSMRVASLYFLKAAELGAAPLRWSNVLLWLSIAGTAIALWKQRNKKIAAALLLWIPLPFYAYSIAYGSVPIFIPLWWPHSFYNTRYGMEMLPVFALFLAFLVNWCAELAAERWPRADAWLTGAVLLVIAANSVVLARSLPLVLQEAVANSRSRIPFERSLSDALLTLPPQGKILMYTSDHIGALQHAGIPLKRTINEGDYYQWPGALQHPAQSAAAVVAMDGDAVADAVAAHPDGLTLVDVVCSTGQPCARIYLAK
;
A
#
# COMPACT_ATOMS: atom_id res chain seq x y z
N MET A 1 4.29 11.22 -13.88
CA MET A 1 3.36 10.12 -13.54
C MET A 1 3.71 9.41 -12.22
N LEU A 2 4.98 9.25 -11.86
CA LEU A 2 5.42 8.51 -10.66
C LEU A 2 5.00 9.18 -9.34
N LEU A 3 4.78 10.49 -9.33
CA LEU A 3 4.48 11.33 -8.16
C LEU A 3 3.02 11.83 -8.11
N LEU A 4 2.11 11.20 -8.87
CA LEU A 4 0.70 11.62 -8.86
C LEU A 4 0.02 11.33 -7.53
N TYR A 5 0.31 10.19 -6.88
CA TYR A 5 -0.16 9.90 -5.54
C TYR A 5 0.60 10.73 -4.50
N GLY A 6 -0.12 11.44 -3.64
CA GLY A 6 0.46 12.12 -2.48
C GLY A 6 1.18 11.16 -1.54
N ASP A 7 0.59 9.98 -1.31
CA ASP A 7 1.19 8.93 -0.48
C ASP A 7 2.54 8.43 -1.05
N ALA A 8 2.68 8.33 -2.38
CA ALA A 8 3.97 7.96 -2.99
C ALA A 8 5.05 9.01 -2.73
N VAL A 9 4.68 10.31 -2.80
CA VAL A 9 5.57 11.43 -2.44
C VAL A 9 5.95 11.35 -0.96
N ALA A 10 4.97 11.09 -0.09
CA ALA A 10 5.18 10.99 1.35
C ALA A 10 6.05 9.77 1.72
N HIS A 11 5.88 8.59 1.10
CA HIS A 11 6.77 7.45 1.31
C HIS A 11 8.23 7.75 0.94
N LEU A 12 8.44 8.41 -0.20
CA LEU A 12 9.79 8.86 -0.61
C LEU A 12 10.38 9.88 0.36
N HIS A 13 9.57 10.79 0.88
CA HIS A 13 9.99 11.77 1.87
C HIS A 13 10.37 11.12 3.20
N ILE A 14 9.52 10.24 3.74
CA ILE A 14 9.79 9.53 5.00
C ILE A 14 11.12 8.75 4.91
N ALA A 15 11.35 8.07 3.79
CA ALA A 15 12.62 7.38 3.57
C ALA A 15 13.80 8.38 3.44
N ARG A 16 13.62 9.50 2.73
CA ARG A 16 14.68 10.50 2.52
C ARG A 16 15.09 11.18 3.83
N ARG A 17 14.13 11.62 4.67
CA ARG A 17 14.43 12.30 5.93
C ARG A 17 15.15 11.42 6.95
N PHE A 18 15.18 10.09 6.78
CA PHE A 18 15.98 9.20 7.60
C PHE A 18 17.47 9.60 7.61
N PHE A 19 18.00 10.13 6.50
CA PHE A 19 19.39 10.61 6.35
C PHE A 19 19.47 12.14 6.23
N ASP A 20 18.47 12.73 5.57
CA ASP A 20 18.45 14.12 5.10
C ASP A 20 17.44 14.91 5.92
N SER A 21 17.71 15.07 7.23
CA SER A 21 16.95 15.88 8.18
C SER A 21 17.91 16.48 9.22
N LEU A 22 17.44 17.39 10.07
CA LEU A 22 18.22 17.91 11.19
C LEU A 22 18.35 16.89 12.32
N ASN A 23 17.40 15.97 12.43
CA ASN A 23 17.37 14.90 13.42
C ASN A 23 17.28 13.52 12.72
N PRO A 24 18.36 13.06 12.02
CA PRO A 24 18.32 11.83 11.26
C PRO A 24 18.17 10.60 12.16
N GLY A 25 17.61 9.50 11.58
CA GLY A 25 17.48 8.23 12.28
C GLY A 25 16.06 7.65 12.28
N PHE A 26 15.87 6.60 13.08
CA PHE A 26 14.64 5.79 13.06
C PHE A 26 13.37 6.55 13.39
N ARG A 27 13.42 7.57 14.25
CA ARG A 27 12.24 8.39 14.58
C ARG A 27 11.63 9.05 13.33
N GLN A 28 12.42 9.30 12.30
CA GLN A 28 11.99 9.87 11.03
C GLN A 28 11.05 8.96 10.22
N LEU A 29 10.98 7.65 10.54
CA LEU A 29 10.03 6.74 9.91
C LEU A 29 8.58 7.04 10.28
N GLY A 30 8.35 7.84 11.35
CA GLY A 30 7.01 8.17 11.83
C GLY A 30 6.36 7.03 12.60
N SER A 31 5.12 7.24 13.03
CA SER A 31 4.36 6.28 13.86
C SER A 31 3.25 5.57 13.09
N VAL A 32 2.72 6.18 12.03
CA VAL A 32 1.49 5.73 11.37
C VAL A 32 1.74 4.65 10.32
N TRP A 33 2.68 4.87 9.43
CA TRP A 33 2.99 3.90 8.39
C TRP A 33 4.08 2.94 8.82
N LEU A 34 3.84 1.66 8.57
CA LEU A 34 4.75 0.59 8.94
C LEU A 34 6.10 0.69 8.22
N PRO A 35 7.20 0.24 8.84
CA PRO A 35 8.54 0.68 8.45
C PRO A 35 9.11 0.02 7.19
N LEU A 36 8.68 -1.20 6.81
CA LEU A 36 9.36 -1.96 5.76
C LEU A 36 9.39 -1.26 4.40
N PRO A 37 8.31 -0.63 3.91
CA PRO A 37 8.36 0.10 2.64
C PRO A 37 9.43 1.18 2.64
N HIS A 38 9.52 1.95 3.72
CA HIS A 38 10.50 3.03 3.84
C HIS A 38 11.93 2.51 3.94
N LEU A 39 12.17 1.41 4.69
CA LEU A 39 13.49 0.78 4.81
C LEU A 39 13.97 0.27 3.45
N LEU A 40 13.08 -0.30 2.62
CA LEU A 40 13.41 -0.75 1.27
C LEU A 40 13.75 0.41 0.33
N LEU A 41 13.22 1.61 0.58
CA LEU A 41 13.53 2.80 -0.21
C LEU A 41 14.87 3.45 0.16
N LEU A 42 15.43 3.20 1.37
CA LEU A 42 16.62 3.89 1.87
C LEU A 42 17.81 3.92 0.89
N PRO A 43 18.20 2.81 0.24
CA PRO A 43 19.34 2.84 -0.69
C PRO A 43 19.08 3.68 -1.95
N PHE A 44 17.82 3.81 -2.36
CA PHE A 44 17.44 4.47 -3.61
C PHE A 44 17.22 5.98 -3.44
N VAL A 45 16.65 6.42 -2.30
CA VAL A 45 16.37 7.84 -2.03
C VAL A 45 17.61 8.68 -1.76
N GLN A 46 18.78 8.06 -1.57
CA GLN A 46 20.04 8.78 -1.37
C GLN A 46 20.44 9.60 -2.60
N LYS A 47 20.14 9.08 -3.80
CA LYS A 47 20.39 9.80 -5.05
C LYS A 47 19.29 10.86 -5.27
N MET A 48 19.68 12.14 -5.19
CA MET A 48 18.76 13.28 -5.30
C MET A 48 17.86 13.19 -6.55
N SER A 49 18.42 12.90 -7.72
CA SER A 49 17.64 12.80 -8.96
C SER A 49 16.62 11.66 -8.97
N TRP A 50 16.88 10.56 -8.24
CA TRP A 50 15.91 9.47 -8.12
C TRP A 50 14.80 9.80 -7.13
N TRP A 51 15.12 10.54 -6.06
CA TRP A 51 14.12 11.08 -5.16
C TRP A 51 13.23 12.10 -5.87
N GLN A 52 13.80 13.08 -6.57
CA GLN A 52 13.07 14.11 -7.31
C GLN A 52 12.13 13.53 -8.39
N THR A 53 12.56 12.52 -9.12
CA THR A 53 11.78 11.93 -10.22
C THR A 53 10.81 10.84 -9.77
N GLY A 54 10.93 10.32 -8.55
CA GLY A 54 10.18 9.17 -8.04
C GLY A 54 10.77 7.82 -8.44
N LEU A 55 11.87 7.77 -9.20
CA LEU A 55 12.54 6.53 -9.60
C LEU A 55 13.01 5.70 -8.40
N ALA A 56 13.32 6.35 -7.27
CA ALA A 56 13.66 5.66 -6.03
C ALA A 56 12.56 4.69 -5.56
N GLY A 57 11.29 5.03 -5.81
CA GLY A 57 10.17 4.14 -5.50
C GLY A 57 9.91 3.07 -6.55
N ALA A 58 10.14 3.39 -7.82
CA ALA A 58 9.87 2.50 -8.94
C ALA A 58 10.74 1.22 -8.88
N TRP A 59 12.02 1.32 -8.57
CA TRP A 59 12.93 0.17 -8.55
C TRP A 59 12.47 -0.97 -7.64
N PRO A 60 12.25 -0.76 -6.32
CA PRO A 60 11.78 -1.83 -5.45
C PRO A 60 10.37 -2.29 -5.81
N SER A 61 9.47 -1.38 -6.21
CA SER A 61 8.09 -1.74 -6.60
C SER A 61 8.06 -2.67 -7.82
N MET A 62 8.88 -2.41 -8.86
CA MET A 62 9.01 -3.29 -10.03
C MET A 62 9.56 -4.67 -9.65
N ALA A 63 10.56 -4.73 -8.76
CA ALA A 63 11.09 -6.00 -8.28
C ALA A 63 9.99 -6.85 -7.59
N PHE A 64 9.20 -6.24 -6.72
CA PHE A 64 8.10 -6.95 -6.04
C PHE A 64 6.95 -7.29 -6.97
N TYR A 65 6.66 -6.48 -8.00
CA TYR A 65 5.73 -6.87 -9.05
C TYR A 65 6.17 -8.16 -9.76
N VAL A 66 7.45 -8.25 -10.17
CA VAL A 66 7.98 -9.45 -10.81
C VAL A 66 7.92 -10.65 -9.86
N LEU A 67 8.27 -10.47 -8.58
CA LEU A 67 8.13 -11.50 -7.55
C LEU A 67 6.66 -11.92 -7.37
N GLY A 68 5.71 -10.99 -7.42
CA GLY A 68 4.28 -11.28 -7.39
C GLY A 68 3.84 -12.15 -8.59
N CYS A 69 4.28 -11.82 -9.81
CA CYS A 69 4.02 -12.63 -11.01
C CYS A 69 4.62 -14.04 -10.89
N ALA A 70 5.86 -14.17 -10.44
CA ALA A 70 6.49 -15.46 -10.23
C ALA A 70 5.78 -16.27 -9.13
N GLY A 71 5.38 -15.60 -8.05
CA GLY A 71 4.67 -16.19 -6.93
C GLY A 71 3.31 -16.75 -7.33
N ILE A 72 2.49 -15.97 -8.05
CA ILE A 72 1.15 -16.40 -8.48
C ILE A 72 1.22 -17.58 -9.46
N TYR A 73 2.21 -17.60 -10.36
CA TYR A 73 2.47 -18.75 -11.22
C TYR A 73 2.78 -20.00 -10.39
N ARG A 74 3.75 -19.92 -9.49
CA ARG A 74 4.14 -21.04 -8.64
C ARG A 74 2.98 -21.51 -7.75
N LEU A 75 2.22 -20.59 -7.18
CA LEU A 75 1.06 -20.91 -6.35
C LEU A 75 -0.01 -21.65 -7.16
N ALA A 76 -0.35 -21.17 -8.36
CA ALA A 76 -1.28 -21.82 -9.26
C ALA A 76 -0.79 -23.21 -9.67
N ARG A 77 0.50 -23.38 -9.97
CA ARG A 77 1.13 -24.66 -10.33
C ARG A 77 1.04 -25.73 -9.24
N LEU A 78 0.74 -25.34 -8.02
CA LEU A 78 0.50 -26.32 -6.97
C LEU A 78 -0.75 -27.19 -7.25
N TRP A 79 -1.72 -26.71 -7.97
CA TRP A 79 -3.00 -27.42 -8.21
C TRP A 79 -3.42 -27.49 -9.67
N LEU A 80 -2.90 -26.61 -10.52
CA LEU A 80 -3.36 -26.38 -11.88
C LEU A 80 -2.31 -26.81 -12.92
N ARG A 81 -2.77 -27.07 -14.15
CA ARG A 81 -1.91 -27.29 -15.31
C ARG A 81 -1.11 -26.02 -15.65
N PRO A 82 0.00 -26.15 -16.39
CA PRO A 82 0.79 -24.98 -16.81
C PRO A 82 -0.02 -23.93 -17.55
N SER A 83 -0.91 -24.35 -18.46
CA SER A 83 -1.80 -23.49 -19.25
C SER A 83 -2.68 -22.60 -18.36
N ALA A 84 -3.36 -23.18 -17.37
CA ALA A 84 -4.18 -22.44 -16.44
C ALA A 84 -3.35 -21.55 -15.49
N ALA A 85 -2.14 -21.95 -15.11
CA ALA A 85 -1.24 -21.11 -14.33
C ALA A 85 -0.79 -19.86 -15.12
N ILE A 86 -0.62 -19.98 -16.45
CA ILE A 86 -0.35 -18.81 -17.33
C ILE A 86 -1.55 -17.85 -17.34
N VAL A 87 -2.79 -18.36 -17.31
CA VAL A 87 -4.00 -17.51 -17.19
C VAL A 87 -3.95 -16.67 -15.90
N ALA A 88 -3.58 -17.30 -14.77
CA ALA A 88 -3.44 -16.58 -13.51
C ALA A 88 -2.39 -15.44 -13.59
N VAL A 89 -1.21 -15.74 -14.15
CA VAL A 89 -0.15 -14.73 -14.32
C VAL A 89 -0.56 -13.63 -15.27
N ALA A 90 -1.20 -13.98 -16.39
CA ALA A 90 -1.63 -13.01 -17.38
C ALA A 90 -2.68 -12.05 -16.78
N PHE A 91 -3.66 -12.57 -16.04
CA PHE A 91 -4.66 -11.73 -15.38
C PHE A 91 -4.06 -10.78 -14.35
N TYR A 92 -3.16 -11.27 -13.50
CA TYR A 92 -2.47 -10.50 -12.48
C TYR A 92 -1.49 -9.49 -13.11
N GLY A 93 -0.58 -9.97 -13.95
CA GLY A 93 0.53 -9.17 -14.47
C GLY A 93 0.12 -8.17 -15.55
N LEU A 94 -0.88 -8.48 -16.40
CA LEU A 94 -1.35 -7.53 -17.42
C LEU A 94 -2.38 -6.53 -16.89
N ASN A 95 -2.68 -6.52 -15.59
CA ASN A 95 -3.59 -5.53 -15.02
C ASN A 95 -2.97 -4.12 -15.11
N PRO A 96 -3.60 -3.16 -15.83
CA PRO A 96 -3.01 -1.83 -16.06
C PRO A 96 -2.88 -1.00 -14.79
N GLY A 97 -3.74 -1.23 -13.79
CA GLY A 97 -3.64 -0.60 -12.48
C GLY A 97 -2.37 -1.05 -11.75
N LEU A 98 -2.09 -2.34 -11.73
CA LEU A 98 -0.88 -2.89 -11.12
C LEU A 98 0.39 -2.48 -11.90
N LEU A 99 0.31 -2.44 -13.25
CA LEU A 99 1.40 -1.93 -14.10
C LEU A 99 1.71 -0.45 -13.81
N TYR A 100 0.71 0.35 -13.46
CA TYR A 100 0.95 1.72 -13.00
C TYR A 100 1.54 1.74 -11.58
N MET A 101 0.95 1.01 -10.63
CA MET A 101 1.39 1.04 -9.23
C MET A 101 2.83 0.58 -9.05
N GLN A 102 3.31 -0.40 -9.82
CA GLN A 102 4.71 -0.83 -9.78
C GLN A 102 5.72 0.26 -10.17
N THR A 103 5.27 1.33 -10.83
CA THR A 103 6.15 2.45 -11.17
C THR A 103 6.24 3.50 -10.07
N THR A 104 5.55 3.34 -8.97
CA THR A 104 5.42 4.32 -7.88
C THR A 104 6.04 3.82 -6.58
N ALA A 105 6.18 4.70 -5.58
CA ALA A 105 6.61 4.32 -4.24
C ALA A 105 5.48 3.77 -3.36
N MET A 106 4.40 3.28 -3.98
CA MET A 106 3.25 2.74 -3.26
C MET A 106 3.51 1.33 -2.72
N THR A 107 2.79 0.94 -1.68
CA THR A 107 3.03 -0.31 -0.93
C THR A 107 2.36 -1.53 -1.55
N GLU A 108 1.42 -1.35 -2.47
CA GLU A 108 0.59 -2.42 -3.03
C GLU A 108 1.42 -3.51 -3.75
N PRO A 109 2.40 -3.22 -4.63
CA PRO A 109 3.18 -4.27 -5.28
C PRO A 109 3.97 -5.13 -4.28
N LEU A 110 4.54 -4.49 -3.24
CA LEU A 110 5.25 -5.18 -2.17
C LEU A 110 4.29 -6.09 -1.39
N PHE A 111 3.16 -5.56 -0.94
CA PHE A 111 2.23 -6.29 -0.10
C PHE A 111 1.58 -7.47 -0.84
N LEU A 112 1.17 -7.27 -2.10
CA LEU A 112 0.64 -8.33 -2.95
C LEU A 112 1.64 -9.48 -3.14
N ALA A 113 2.92 -9.17 -3.38
CA ALA A 113 3.96 -10.19 -3.47
C ALA A 113 4.10 -10.98 -2.16
N LEU A 114 4.14 -10.28 -1.01
CA LEU A 114 4.26 -10.91 0.30
C LEU A 114 3.06 -11.80 0.64
N MET A 115 1.84 -11.38 0.32
CA MET A 115 0.63 -12.21 0.47
C MET A 115 0.72 -13.49 -0.36
N ILE A 116 1.05 -13.37 -1.65
CA ILE A 116 1.14 -14.51 -2.59
C ILE A 116 2.23 -15.49 -2.14
N TRP A 117 3.42 -15.00 -1.78
CA TRP A 117 4.52 -15.85 -1.33
C TRP A 117 4.24 -16.51 0.01
N SER A 118 3.56 -15.82 0.94
CA SER A 118 3.12 -16.42 2.20
C SER A 118 2.16 -17.60 1.94
N ALA A 119 1.14 -17.40 1.10
CA ALA A 119 0.21 -18.46 0.73
C ALA A 119 0.93 -19.65 0.03
N LEU A 120 1.88 -19.35 -0.86
CA LEU A 120 2.70 -20.36 -1.55
C LEU A 120 3.51 -21.20 -0.56
N LEU A 121 4.29 -20.54 0.31
CA LEU A 121 5.18 -21.22 1.24
C LEU A 121 4.41 -22.05 2.27
N ILE A 122 3.26 -21.57 2.75
CA ILE A 122 2.36 -22.33 3.64
C ILE A 122 1.78 -23.54 2.91
N ALA A 123 1.40 -23.40 1.63
CA ALA A 123 0.91 -24.53 0.85
C ALA A 123 1.99 -25.58 0.60
N GLU A 124 3.20 -25.14 0.24
CA GLU A 124 4.37 -26.02 0.06
C GLU A 124 4.78 -26.71 1.37
N HIS A 125 4.78 -25.97 2.49
CA HIS A 125 4.97 -26.54 3.84
C HIS A 125 3.99 -27.66 4.12
N GLY A 126 2.72 -27.42 3.89
CA GLY A 126 1.69 -28.42 4.11
C GLY A 126 1.80 -29.64 3.21
N ARG A 127 2.40 -29.52 2.00
CA ARG A 127 2.71 -30.66 1.12
C ARG A 127 3.91 -31.45 1.63
N ALA A 128 5.00 -30.76 1.97
CA ALA A 128 6.20 -31.37 2.53
C ALA A 128 5.89 -32.16 3.83
N LEU A 129 5.05 -31.55 4.70
CA LEU A 129 4.61 -32.21 5.94
C LEU A 129 3.84 -33.51 5.66
N LYS A 130 2.93 -33.49 4.66
CA LYS A 130 2.21 -34.72 4.26
C LYS A 130 3.09 -35.79 3.63
N ALA A 131 4.16 -35.38 2.94
CA ALA A 131 5.13 -36.27 2.35
C ALA A 131 6.14 -36.87 3.39
N GLY A 132 6.03 -36.47 4.67
CA GLY A 132 7.00 -36.88 5.69
C GLY A 132 8.34 -36.16 5.65
N GLU A 133 8.49 -35.14 4.78
CA GLU A 133 9.70 -34.36 4.57
C GLU A 133 9.86 -33.29 5.68
N GLN A 134 10.06 -33.73 6.93
CA GLN A 134 10.04 -32.85 8.13
C GLN A 134 11.01 -31.67 8.03
N GLN A 135 12.23 -31.89 7.57
CA GLN A 135 13.24 -30.85 7.48
C GLN A 135 12.88 -29.79 6.42
N ARG A 136 12.34 -30.22 5.27
CA ARG A 136 11.86 -29.32 4.22
C ARG A 136 10.63 -28.55 4.70
N ALA A 137 9.67 -29.22 5.35
CA ALA A 137 8.52 -28.60 5.95
C ALA A 137 8.88 -27.50 6.95
N SER A 138 9.89 -27.77 7.81
CA SER A 138 10.40 -26.80 8.79
C SER A 138 11.03 -25.57 8.12
N ARG A 139 11.89 -25.78 7.10
CA ARG A 139 12.50 -24.65 6.36
C ARG A 139 11.46 -23.78 5.68
N LEU A 140 10.46 -24.38 5.04
CA LEU A 140 9.38 -23.66 4.36
C LEU A 140 8.51 -22.88 5.35
N LEU A 141 8.29 -23.43 6.56
CA LEU A 141 7.54 -22.75 7.61
C LEU A 141 8.29 -21.51 8.12
N VAL A 142 9.59 -21.63 8.39
CA VAL A 142 10.41 -20.48 8.79
C VAL A 142 10.45 -19.41 7.70
N ALA A 143 10.62 -19.81 6.43
CA ALA A 143 10.57 -18.88 5.30
C ALA A 143 9.20 -18.18 5.20
N ALA A 144 8.09 -18.91 5.40
CA ALA A 144 6.75 -18.31 5.47
C ALA A 144 6.64 -17.29 6.60
N GLY A 145 7.21 -17.59 7.78
CA GLY A 145 7.26 -16.66 8.91
C GLY A 145 7.99 -15.37 8.58
N LEU A 146 9.14 -15.44 7.93
CA LEU A 146 9.91 -14.25 7.51
C LEU A 146 9.15 -13.40 6.48
N VAL A 147 8.49 -14.04 5.50
CA VAL A 147 7.66 -13.32 4.51
C VAL A 147 6.45 -12.66 5.19
N LEU A 148 5.81 -13.34 6.15
CA LEU A 148 4.71 -12.77 6.95
C LEU A 148 5.16 -11.61 7.84
N VAL A 149 6.36 -11.66 8.43
CA VAL A 149 6.96 -10.51 9.12
C VAL A 149 7.07 -9.32 8.16
N GLY A 150 7.49 -9.56 6.92
CA GLY A 150 7.49 -8.55 5.87
C GLY A 150 6.09 -7.96 5.64
N ALA A 151 5.04 -8.80 5.55
CA ALA A 151 3.66 -8.35 5.39
C ALA A 151 3.19 -7.52 6.61
N ILE A 152 3.48 -7.98 7.84
CA ILE A 152 3.16 -7.28 9.09
C ILE A 152 3.81 -5.88 9.12
N PHE A 153 5.08 -5.76 8.68
CA PHE A 153 5.78 -4.46 8.65
C PHE A 153 5.50 -3.62 7.39
N THR A 154 4.65 -4.11 6.50
CA THR A 154 4.23 -3.36 5.29
C THR A 154 2.88 -2.68 5.49
N ARG A 155 1.88 -3.40 6.01
CA ARG A 155 0.49 -2.91 6.15
C ARG A 155 -0.21 -3.57 7.34
N TYR A 156 -1.20 -2.89 7.93
CA TYR A 156 -1.95 -3.41 9.08
C TYR A 156 -2.88 -4.58 8.74
N ASP A 157 -3.35 -4.70 7.49
CA ASP A 157 -4.04 -5.90 6.98
C ASP A 157 -3.13 -7.14 7.01
N GLY A 158 -1.81 -6.95 6.89
CA GLY A 158 -0.82 -8.00 7.12
C GLY A 158 -0.88 -8.64 8.51
N TRP A 159 -1.30 -7.91 9.55
CA TRP A 159 -1.47 -8.45 10.91
C TRP A 159 -2.60 -9.47 10.94
N ILE A 160 -3.73 -9.14 10.33
CA ILE A 160 -4.89 -10.04 10.26
C ILE A 160 -4.59 -11.21 9.34
N PHE A 161 -3.96 -10.96 8.18
CA PHE A 161 -3.51 -12.00 7.26
C PHE A 161 -2.58 -13.02 7.96
N ALA A 162 -1.59 -12.54 8.72
CA ALA A 162 -0.66 -13.38 9.48
C ALA A 162 -1.37 -14.19 10.57
N SER A 163 -2.39 -13.63 11.24
CA SER A 163 -3.18 -14.33 12.25
C SER A 163 -3.95 -15.50 11.67
N PHE A 164 -4.60 -15.31 10.51
CA PHE A 164 -5.28 -16.40 9.81
C PHE A 164 -4.28 -17.43 9.24
N ALA A 165 -3.13 -16.99 8.75
CA ALA A 165 -2.05 -17.86 8.31
C ALA A 165 -1.56 -18.75 9.47
N TRP A 166 -1.38 -18.18 10.66
CA TRP A 166 -1.02 -18.92 11.87
C TRP A 166 -2.05 -19.99 12.23
N LEU A 167 -3.35 -19.66 12.18
CA LEU A 167 -4.42 -20.63 12.42
C LEU A 167 -4.39 -21.82 11.45
N ILE A 168 -4.16 -21.55 10.15
CA ILE A 168 -4.05 -22.60 9.13
C ILE A 168 -2.84 -23.49 9.39
N VAL A 169 -1.70 -22.89 9.72
CA VAL A 169 -0.47 -23.62 10.04
C VAL A 169 -0.68 -24.46 11.32
N LEU A 170 -1.20 -23.86 12.41
CA LEU A 170 -1.50 -24.57 13.65
C LEU A 170 -2.37 -25.79 13.39
N TRP A 171 -3.45 -25.64 12.62
CA TRP A 171 -4.31 -26.75 12.25
C TRP A 171 -3.55 -27.85 11.50
N GLY A 172 -2.59 -27.47 10.64
CA GLY A 172 -1.76 -28.40 9.89
C GLY A 172 -0.77 -29.17 10.76
N VAL A 173 -0.07 -28.47 11.67
CA VAL A 173 1.04 -29.05 12.47
C VAL A 173 0.61 -29.67 13.79
N ARG A 174 -0.62 -29.46 14.28
CA ARG A 174 -1.06 -29.85 15.62
C ARG A 174 -0.78 -31.31 16.00
N ARG A 175 -0.76 -32.24 15.02
CA ARG A 175 -0.45 -33.65 15.25
C ARG A 175 1.05 -33.97 15.21
N HIS A 176 1.87 -33.01 14.77
CA HIS A 176 3.31 -33.12 14.57
C HIS A 176 4.12 -32.22 15.51
N LEU A 177 3.50 -31.63 16.54
CA LEU A 177 4.15 -30.66 17.43
C LEU A 177 5.32 -31.26 18.21
N ARG A 178 5.34 -32.59 18.45
CA ARG A 178 6.43 -33.29 19.11
C ARG A 178 7.59 -33.69 18.15
N GLU A 179 7.42 -33.48 16.89
CA GLU A 179 8.40 -33.78 15.85
C GLU A 179 9.28 -32.54 15.55
N HIS A 180 10.22 -32.69 14.65
CA HIS A 180 11.15 -31.61 14.25
C HIS A 180 10.42 -30.32 13.80
N VAL A 181 9.29 -30.44 13.15
CA VAL A 181 8.46 -29.30 12.73
C VAL A 181 7.88 -28.50 13.88
N GLY A 182 7.76 -29.07 15.07
CA GLY A 182 7.28 -28.37 16.26
C GLY A 182 8.19 -27.21 16.67
N GLY A 183 9.51 -27.39 16.63
CA GLY A 183 10.48 -26.30 16.87
C GLY A 183 10.37 -25.18 15.83
N ALA A 184 10.17 -25.54 14.56
CA ALA A 184 9.95 -24.55 13.50
C ALA A 184 8.62 -23.80 13.69
N PHE A 185 7.57 -24.46 14.20
CA PHE A 185 6.31 -23.81 14.51
C PHE A 185 6.43 -22.82 15.68
N VAL A 186 7.21 -23.17 16.72
CA VAL A 186 7.51 -22.24 17.83
C VAL A 186 8.23 -20.99 17.28
N LEU A 187 9.27 -21.17 16.46
CA LEU A 187 9.97 -20.05 15.82
C LEU A 187 9.04 -19.23 14.92
N PHE A 188 8.21 -19.88 14.10
CA PHE A 188 7.20 -19.22 13.28
C PHE A 188 6.27 -18.35 14.12
N THR A 189 5.75 -18.89 15.23
CA THR A 189 4.88 -18.17 16.16
C THR A 189 5.61 -16.99 16.79
N ALA A 190 6.86 -17.21 17.26
CA ALA A 190 7.66 -16.16 17.87
C ALA A 190 7.91 -14.98 16.89
N LEU A 191 8.20 -15.27 15.61
CA LEU A 191 8.37 -14.25 14.58
C LEU A 191 7.09 -13.41 14.38
N LEU A 192 5.93 -14.06 14.29
CA LEU A 192 4.65 -13.36 14.05
C LEU A 192 4.21 -12.54 15.27
N VAL A 193 4.50 -12.98 16.49
CA VAL A 193 4.20 -12.23 17.71
C VAL A 193 5.20 -11.10 17.93
N ALA A 194 6.48 -11.34 17.68
CA ALA A 194 7.53 -10.34 17.90
C ALA A 194 7.36 -9.13 16.97
N ALA A 195 6.93 -9.31 15.72
CA ALA A 195 6.85 -8.23 14.75
C ALA A 195 5.89 -7.10 15.20
N PRO A 196 4.60 -7.34 15.55
CA PRO A 196 3.74 -6.28 16.06
C PRO A 196 4.22 -5.74 17.42
N LEU A 197 4.76 -6.59 18.30
CA LEU A 197 5.30 -6.12 19.59
C LEU A 197 6.50 -5.16 19.41
N LEU A 198 7.36 -5.43 18.46
CA LEU A 198 8.47 -4.52 18.09
C LEU A 198 7.95 -3.17 17.59
N TRP A 199 6.85 -3.17 16.82
CA TRP A 199 6.22 -1.93 16.38
C TRP A 199 5.59 -1.15 17.53
N LEU A 200 4.90 -1.82 18.43
CA LEU A 200 4.37 -1.19 19.66
C LEU A 200 5.48 -0.62 20.54
N ALA A 201 6.57 -1.38 20.75
CA ALA A 201 7.73 -0.92 21.50
C ALA A 201 8.43 0.28 20.84
N TYR A 202 8.54 0.27 19.51
CA TYR A 202 9.07 1.41 18.75
C TYR A 202 8.21 2.66 18.98
N ASN A 203 6.89 2.56 18.85
CA ASN A 203 5.98 3.69 19.07
C ASN A 203 6.07 4.20 20.51
N ALA A 204 6.05 3.32 21.50
CA ALA A 204 6.21 3.68 22.90
C ALA A 204 7.53 4.44 23.16
N LYS A 205 8.63 3.96 22.58
CA LYS A 205 9.95 4.56 22.77
C LYS A 205 10.09 5.91 22.06
N GLN A 206 9.58 6.04 20.81
CA GLN A 206 9.81 7.22 19.98
C GLN A 206 8.77 8.31 20.18
N PHE A 207 7.52 7.94 20.50
CA PHE A 207 6.38 8.86 20.56
C PHE A 207 5.67 8.87 21.92
N GLY A 208 6.07 7.99 22.85
CA GLY A 208 5.50 7.93 24.20
C GLY A 208 4.19 7.15 24.33
N ASP A 209 3.57 6.74 23.22
CA ASP A 209 2.34 5.92 23.18
C ASP A 209 2.56 4.72 22.27
N PRO A 210 2.45 3.45 22.76
CA PRO A 210 2.56 2.27 21.91
C PRO A 210 1.49 2.21 20.80
N LEU A 211 0.39 2.95 20.95
CA LEU A 211 -0.73 3.02 20.01
C LEU A 211 -0.80 4.36 19.25
N ASP A 212 0.29 5.11 19.17
CA ASP A 212 0.33 6.40 18.48
C ASP A 212 -0.13 6.31 17.02
N PHE A 213 0.11 5.18 16.34
CA PHE A 213 -0.39 4.93 14.97
C PHE A 213 -1.94 4.91 14.85
N ILE A 214 -2.67 4.73 15.96
CA ILE A 214 -4.14 4.78 16.00
C ILE A 214 -4.65 6.08 16.61
N ARG A 215 -3.90 6.66 17.55
CA ARG A 215 -4.31 7.80 18.39
C ARG A 215 -3.60 9.10 18.01
N GLY A 216 -2.44 8.99 17.39
CA GLY A 216 -1.60 10.12 17.02
C GLY A 216 -2.25 11.04 15.97
N PRO A 217 -1.72 12.26 15.81
CA PRO A 217 -2.32 13.32 15.00
C PRO A 217 -2.45 12.96 13.50
N TYR A 218 -1.66 12.01 13.01
CA TYR A 218 -1.68 11.55 11.62
C TYR A 218 -2.43 10.22 11.44
N SER A 219 -3.08 9.70 12.49
CA SER A 219 -3.90 8.49 12.38
C SER A 219 -5.16 8.73 11.55
N ALA A 220 -5.67 7.66 10.90
CA ALA A 220 -6.89 7.73 10.10
C ALA A 220 -8.07 8.32 10.87
N LYS A 221 -8.24 7.97 12.16
CA LYS A 221 -9.30 8.50 13.03
C LYS A 221 -9.17 10.00 13.27
N MET A 222 -7.94 10.50 13.49
CA MET A 222 -7.72 11.93 13.71
C MET A 222 -7.86 12.73 12.42
N ILE A 223 -7.46 12.16 11.29
CA ILE A 223 -7.70 12.77 9.96
C ILE A 223 -9.19 12.87 9.70
N ASP A 224 -9.95 11.77 9.89
CA ASP A 224 -11.41 11.76 9.73
C ASP A 224 -12.09 12.80 10.62
N ALA A 225 -11.72 12.85 11.91
CA ALA A 225 -12.27 13.83 12.85
C ALA A 225 -12.00 15.29 12.45
N ARG A 226 -10.84 15.59 11.84
CA ARG A 226 -10.49 16.96 11.38
C ARG A 226 -11.15 17.33 10.06
N THR A 227 -11.38 16.36 9.18
CA THR A 227 -11.94 16.60 7.84
C THR A 227 -13.45 16.51 7.80
N THR A 228 -14.08 15.83 8.75
CA THR A 228 -15.54 15.73 8.86
C THR A 228 -16.10 17.00 9.50
N LYS A 229 -16.88 17.77 8.74
CA LYS A 229 -17.54 18.99 9.25
C LYS A 229 -18.70 18.62 10.18
N PRO A 230 -18.93 19.36 11.27
CA PRO A 230 -20.10 19.16 12.12
C PRO A 230 -21.40 19.18 11.32
N GLY A 231 -22.27 18.19 11.52
CA GLY A 231 -23.54 18.06 10.81
C GLY A 231 -23.47 17.47 9.39
N SER A 232 -22.27 17.16 8.88
CA SER A 232 -22.13 16.46 7.60
C SER A 232 -22.47 14.98 7.75
N PRO A 233 -23.03 14.32 6.71
CA PRO A 233 -23.21 12.89 6.72
C PRO A 233 -21.85 12.17 6.77
N HIS A 234 -21.80 11.08 7.52
CA HIS A 234 -20.61 10.21 7.53
C HIS A 234 -20.38 9.57 6.16
N TYR A 235 -19.15 9.15 5.91
CA TYR A 235 -18.76 8.47 4.68
C TYR A 235 -19.52 7.14 4.48
N PRO A 236 -19.64 6.65 3.23
CA PRO A 236 -20.31 5.38 2.94
C PRO A 236 -19.66 4.21 3.69
N GLY A 237 -20.49 3.38 4.32
CA GLY A 237 -20.01 2.24 5.09
C GLY A 237 -19.73 2.53 6.57
N TRP A 238 -19.80 3.78 7.02
CA TRP A 238 -19.70 4.10 8.45
C TRP A 238 -20.69 3.26 9.26
N HIS A 239 -20.17 2.50 10.23
CA HIS A 239 -20.89 1.54 11.09
C HIS A 239 -21.75 0.49 10.33
N SER A 240 -21.45 0.23 9.05
CA SER A 240 -22.16 -0.74 8.23
C SER A 240 -21.23 -1.66 7.45
N MET A 241 -20.95 -2.85 8.01
CA MET A 241 -20.16 -3.89 7.35
C MET A 241 -20.68 -4.25 5.95
N ARG A 242 -22.01 -4.26 5.75
CA ARG A 242 -22.62 -4.55 4.45
C ARG A 242 -22.25 -3.51 3.41
N VAL A 243 -22.46 -2.23 3.71
CA VAL A 243 -22.14 -1.13 2.78
C VAL A 243 -20.62 -1.05 2.56
N ALA A 244 -19.83 -1.19 3.62
CA ALA A 244 -18.37 -1.23 3.55
C ALA A 244 -17.87 -2.33 2.60
N SER A 245 -18.39 -3.56 2.73
CA SER A 245 -18.06 -4.68 1.82
C SER A 245 -18.42 -4.37 0.37
N LEU A 246 -19.58 -3.75 0.12
CA LEU A 246 -20.00 -3.39 -1.23
C LEU A 246 -19.06 -2.37 -1.88
N TYR A 247 -18.65 -1.33 -1.16
CA TYR A 247 -17.71 -0.33 -1.67
C TYR A 247 -16.34 -0.93 -1.95
N PHE A 248 -15.82 -1.77 -1.04
CA PHE A 248 -14.56 -2.47 -1.25
C PHE A 248 -14.61 -3.41 -2.46
N LEU A 249 -15.62 -4.28 -2.53
CA LEU A 249 -15.78 -5.21 -3.65
C LEU A 249 -15.94 -4.47 -4.97
N LYS A 250 -16.71 -3.37 -4.99
CA LYS A 250 -16.88 -2.59 -6.21
C LYS A 250 -15.57 -1.91 -6.64
N ALA A 251 -14.76 -1.40 -5.72
CA ALA A 251 -13.42 -0.89 -6.05
C ALA A 251 -12.53 -2.00 -6.61
N ALA A 252 -12.57 -3.21 -6.03
CA ALA A 252 -11.83 -4.38 -6.52
C ALA A 252 -12.26 -4.79 -7.94
N GLU A 253 -13.58 -4.88 -8.17
CA GLU A 253 -14.15 -5.20 -9.48
C GLU A 253 -13.71 -4.20 -10.55
N LEU A 254 -13.86 -2.90 -10.29
CA LEU A 254 -13.51 -1.82 -11.21
C LEU A 254 -12.00 -1.70 -11.44
N GLY A 255 -11.19 -2.07 -10.46
CA GLY A 255 -9.73 -2.16 -10.60
C GLY A 255 -9.28 -3.35 -11.46
N ALA A 256 -10.12 -4.38 -11.61
CA ALA A 256 -9.79 -5.61 -12.32
C ALA A 256 -10.45 -5.74 -13.70
N ALA A 257 -11.62 -5.13 -13.89
CA ALA A 257 -12.37 -5.20 -15.15
C ALA A 257 -13.21 -3.92 -15.40
N PRO A 258 -13.51 -3.57 -16.69
CA PRO A 258 -14.41 -2.49 -17.03
C PRO A 258 -15.80 -2.70 -16.42
N LEU A 259 -16.51 -1.60 -16.13
CA LEU A 259 -17.80 -1.60 -15.46
C LEU A 259 -18.81 -2.64 -15.99
N ARG A 260 -18.82 -2.84 -17.31
CA ARG A 260 -19.77 -3.76 -17.96
C ARG A 260 -19.57 -5.23 -17.56
N TRP A 261 -18.33 -5.63 -17.19
CA TRP A 261 -17.92 -7.00 -16.92
C TRP A 261 -17.46 -7.22 -15.48
N SER A 262 -17.31 -6.13 -14.71
CA SER A 262 -16.70 -6.19 -13.39
C SER A 262 -17.42 -7.15 -12.44
N ASN A 263 -18.76 -7.11 -12.39
CA ASN A 263 -19.55 -8.03 -11.56
C ASN A 263 -19.38 -9.51 -11.98
N VAL A 264 -19.30 -9.76 -13.29
CA VAL A 264 -19.11 -11.12 -13.82
C VAL A 264 -17.81 -11.72 -13.31
N LEU A 265 -16.73 -10.93 -13.27
CA LEU A 265 -15.43 -11.38 -12.76
C LEU A 265 -15.52 -11.86 -11.31
N LEU A 266 -16.23 -11.13 -10.44
CA LEU A 266 -16.42 -11.54 -9.05
C LEU A 266 -17.14 -12.89 -8.96
N TRP A 267 -18.23 -13.08 -9.71
CA TRP A 267 -18.96 -14.34 -9.72
C TRP A 267 -18.15 -15.50 -10.29
N LEU A 268 -17.36 -15.26 -11.35
CA LEU A 268 -16.44 -16.29 -11.90
C LEU A 268 -15.38 -16.68 -10.86
N SER A 269 -14.89 -15.73 -10.08
CA SER A 269 -13.91 -16.00 -9.03
C SER A 269 -14.51 -16.76 -7.84
N ILE A 270 -15.75 -16.45 -7.47
CA ILE A 270 -16.51 -17.19 -6.46
C ILE A 270 -16.75 -18.64 -6.96
N ALA A 271 -17.19 -18.82 -8.20
CA ALA A 271 -17.37 -20.13 -8.81
C ALA A 271 -16.05 -20.91 -8.84
N GLY A 272 -14.96 -20.28 -9.25
CA GLY A 272 -13.62 -20.87 -9.22
C GLY A 272 -13.18 -21.26 -7.81
N THR A 273 -13.51 -20.46 -6.79
CA THR A 273 -13.26 -20.79 -5.37
C THR A 273 -14.07 -22.01 -4.95
N ALA A 274 -15.35 -22.09 -5.31
CA ALA A 274 -16.20 -23.26 -5.02
C ALA A 274 -15.66 -24.54 -5.69
N ILE A 275 -15.23 -24.46 -6.96
CA ILE A 275 -14.60 -25.55 -7.68
C ILE A 275 -13.28 -25.96 -6.99
N ALA A 276 -12.46 -25.01 -6.59
CA ALA A 276 -11.22 -25.28 -5.87
C ALA A 276 -11.47 -26.03 -4.56
N LEU A 277 -12.46 -25.59 -3.78
CA LEU A 277 -12.88 -26.25 -2.54
C LEU A 277 -13.40 -27.68 -2.80
N TRP A 278 -14.23 -27.85 -3.82
CA TRP A 278 -14.80 -29.14 -4.17
C TRP A 278 -13.73 -30.13 -4.65
N LYS A 279 -12.91 -29.74 -5.64
CA LYS A 279 -11.88 -30.61 -6.23
C LYS A 279 -10.69 -30.87 -5.29
N GLN A 280 -10.35 -29.90 -4.46
CA GLN A 280 -9.21 -29.98 -3.55
C GLN A 280 -9.61 -30.30 -2.10
N ARG A 281 -10.77 -30.93 -1.92
CA ARG A 281 -11.37 -31.24 -0.60
C ARG A 281 -10.38 -31.91 0.37
N ASN A 282 -9.52 -32.77 -0.14
CA ASN A 282 -8.48 -33.49 0.63
C ASN A 282 -7.08 -32.86 0.49
N LYS A 283 -6.94 -31.81 -0.32
CA LYS A 283 -5.66 -31.16 -0.60
C LYS A 283 -5.71 -29.75 -0.03
N LYS A 284 -4.79 -29.38 0.76
CA LYS A 284 -4.78 -28.14 1.55
C LYS A 284 -4.87 -26.87 0.66
N ILE A 285 -6.07 -26.54 0.19
CA ILE A 285 -6.39 -25.28 -0.50
C ILE A 285 -6.48 -24.10 0.47
N ALA A 286 -6.53 -24.37 1.80
CA ALA A 286 -6.72 -23.36 2.82
C ALA A 286 -5.71 -22.20 2.72
N ALA A 287 -4.47 -22.49 2.34
CA ALA A 287 -3.47 -21.45 2.14
C ALA A 287 -3.84 -20.48 1.00
N ALA A 288 -4.49 -20.97 -0.07
CA ALA A 288 -4.98 -20.09 -1.15
C ALA A 288 -6.18 -19.25 -0.72
N LEU A 289 -6.99 -19.73 0.24
CA LEU A 289 -8.12 -18.99 0.80
C LEU A 289 -7.67 -17.77 1.62
N LEU A 290 -6.41 -17.75 2.09
CA LEU A 290 -5.83 -16.55 2.73
C LEU A 290 -5.93 -15.32 1.84
N LEU A 291 -5.88 -15.47 0.53
CA LEU A 291 -5.99 -14.37 -0.41
C LEU A 291 -7.34 -13.62 -0.33
N TRP A 292 -8.39 -14.23 0.27
CA TRP A 292 -9.69 -13.60 0.52
C TRP A 292 -9.71 -12.71 1.78
N ILE A 293 -8.68 -12.74 2.63
CA ILE A 293 -8.63 -11.97 3.90
C ILE A 293 -8.76 -10.45 3.71
N PRO A 294 -8.31 -9.81 2.62
CA PRO A 294 -8.57 -8.39 2.41
C PRO A 294 -10.05 -8.01 2.48
N LEU A 295 -10.95 -8.87 2.02
CA LEU A 295 -12.39 -8.57 2.05
C LEU A 295 -12.94 -8.33 3.48
N PRO A 296 -12.85 -9.26 4.44
CA PRO A 296 -13.33 -9.00 5.81
C PRO A 296 -12.52 -7.91 6.51
N PHE A 297 -11.22 -7.78 6.23
CA PHE A 297 -10.39 -6.72 6.79
C PHE A 297 -10.89 -5.33 6.38
N TYR A 298 -11.05 -5.08 5.06
CA TYR A 298 -11.49 -3.76 4.60
C TYR A 298 -12.96 -3.48 4.92
N ALA A 299 -13.81 -4.50 4.93
CA ALA A 299 -15.17 -4.33 5.43
C ALA A 299 -15.18 -3.77 6.85
N TYR A 300 -14.33 -4.34 7.74
CA TYR A 300 -14.19 -3.86 9.12
C TYR A 300 -13.49 -2.49 9.18
N SER A 301 -12.42 -2.29 8.44
CA SER A 301 -11.62 -1.06 8.43
C SER A 301 -12.42 0.15 7.93
N ILE A 302 -13.25 -0.04 6.91
CA ILE A 302 -14.17 0.99 6.43
C ILE A 302 -15.26 1.25 7.49
N ALA A 303 -15.88 0.20 8.04
CA ALA A 303 -16.99 0.36 8.96
C ALA A 303 -16.58 0.99 10.30
N TYR A 304 -15.40 0.67 10.83
CA TYR A 304 -15.02 1.02 12.20
C TYR A 304 -13.61 1.63 12.34
N GLY A 305 -12.82 1.65 11.25
CA GLY A 305 -11.42 2.08 11.27
C GLY A 305 -11.16 3.48 10.69
N SER A 306 -12.20 4.20 10.26
CA SER A 306 -12.07 5.51 9.60
C SER A 306 -11.20 5.47 8.33
N VAL A 307 -11.33 4.39 7.54
CA VAL A 307 -10.61 4.20 6.27
C VAL A 307 -11.61 4.10 5.12
N PRO A 308 -12.27 5.20 4.72
CA PRO A 308 -13.27 5.16 3.67
C PRO A 308 -12.70 4.82 2.30
N ILE A 309 -13.53 4.23 1.45
CA ILE A 309 -13.29 4.08 0.01
C ILE A 309 -14.37 4.85 -0.73
N PHE A 310 -13.95 5.75 -1.65
CA PHE A 310 -14.87 6.45 -2.54
C PHE A 310 -14.62 6.01 -3.98
N ILE A 311 -15.72 5.76 -4.69
CA ILE A 311 -15.70 5.37 -6.09
C ILE A 311 -16.58 6.32 -6.90
N PRO A 312 -16.27 6.62 -8.17
CA PRO A 312 -17.00 7.62 -8.95
C PRO A 312 -18.46 7.24 -9.23
N LEU A 313 -18.79 5.94 -9.18
CA LEU A 313 -20.14 5.43 -9.49
C LEU A 313 -21.16 5.69 -8.37
N TRP A 314 -20.71 5.74 -7.14
CA TRP A 314 -21.58 5.84 -5.96
C TRP A 314 -21.23 7.09 -5.16
N TRP A 315 -22.20 7.57 -4.36
CA TRP A 315 -21.95 8.69 -3.46
C TRP A 315 -20.68 8.46 -2.62
N PRO A 316 -19.78 9.44 -2.48
CA PRO A 316 -19.86 10.85 -2.87
C PRO A 316 -19.36 11.18 -4.30
N HIS A 317 -19.33 10.22 -5.23
CA HIS A 317 -18.93 10.40 -6.64
C HIS A 317 -17.52 10.97 -6.80
N SER A 318 -16.60 10.47 -5.97
CA SER A 318 -15.21 10.91 -5.94
C SER A 318 -14.25 9.71 -5.90
N PHE A 319 -12.96 9.96 -5.76
CA PHE A 319 -11.91 8.94 -5.69
C PHE A 319 -11.19 9.04 -4.36
N TYR A 320 -11.16 7.97 -3.59
CA TYR A 320 -10.35 7.87 -2.39
C TYR A 320 -10.09 6.40 -2.04
N ASN A 321 -8.83 6.04 -1.84
CA ASN A 321 -8.41 4.68 -1.46
C ASN A 321 -8.90 3.55 -2.40
N THR A 322 -9.22 3.85 -3.66
CA THR A 322 -9.71 2.83 -4.61
C THR A 322 -8.67 1.74 -4.86
N ARG A 323 -7.38 2.07 -4.65
CA ARG A 323 -6.24 1.16 -4.77
C ARG A 323 -6.29 -0.05 -3.84
N TYR A 324 -6.97 0.06 -2.70
CA TYR A 324 -7.11 -1.06 -1.76
C TYR A 324 -7.87 -2.24 -2.38
N GLY A 325 -8.76 -1.98 -3.34
CA GLY A 325 -9.42 -3.03 -4.12
C GLY A 325 -8.45 -3.93 -4.89
N MET A 326 -7.22 -3.46 -5.19
CA MET A 326 -6.21 -4.27 -5.88
C MET A 326 -5.73 -5.47 -5.08
N GLU A 327 -5.94 -5.50 -3.78
CA GLU A 327 -5.59 -6.64 -2.94
C GLU A 327 -6.42 -7.89 -3.26
N MET A 328 -7.53 -7.73 -4.00
CA MET A 328 -8.29 -8.84 -4.55
C MET A 328 -7.75 -9.38 -5.89
N LEU A 329 -6.75 -8.74 -6.52
CA LEU A 329 -6.21 -9.23 -7.80
C LEU A 329 -5.67 -10.68 -7.73
N PRO A 330 -4.94 -11.09 -6.66
CA PRO A 330 -4.52 -12.49 -6.54
C PRO A 330 -5.68 -13.48 -6.44
N VAL A 331 -6.79 -13.08 -5.81
CA VAL A 331 -8.04 -13.88 -5.74
C VAL A 331 -8.60 -14.09 -7.13
N PHE A 332 -8.84 -12.99 -7.86
CA PHE A 332 -9.39 -13.04 -9.20
C PHE A 332 -8.49 -13.86 -10.12
N ALA A 333 -7.19 -13.63 -10.10
CA ALA A 333 -6.22 -14.36 -10.92
C ALA A 333 -6.21 -15.86 -10.64
N LEU A 334 -6.08 -16.26 -9.39
CA LEU A 334 -5.95 -17.66 -9.01
C LEU A 334 -7.26 -18.43 -9.23
N PHE A 335 -8.39 -17.89 -8.75
CA PHE A 335 -9.64 -18.64 -8.79
C PHE A 335 -10.31 -18.61 -10.16
N LEU A 336 -10.10 -17.57 -10.98
CA LEU A 336 -10.43 -17.63 -12.41
C LEU A 336 -9.65 -18.77 -13.11
N ALA A 337 -8.35 -18.92 -12.79
CA ALA A 337 -7.55 -20.01 -13.35
C ALA A 337 -8.04 -21.40 -12.91
N PHE A 338 -8.58 -21.55 -11.67
CA PHE A 338 -9.23 -22.79 -11.25
C PHE A 338 -10.46 -23.11 -12.10
N LEU A 339 -11.31 -22.12 -12.37
CA LEU A 339 -12.48 -22.29 -13.23
C LEU A 339 -12.08 -22.69 -14.65
N VAL A 340 -11.10 -21.97 -15.24
CA VAL A 340 -10.59 -22.27 -16.60
C VAL A 340 -10.01 -23.68 -16.67
N ASN A 341 -9.22 -24.09 -15.68
CA ASN A 341 -8.65 -25.44 -15.61
C ASN A 341 -9.75 -26.50 -15.55
N TRP A 342 -10.79 -26.27 -14.77
CA TRP A 342 -11.93 -27.20 -14.68
C TRP A 342 -12.69 -27.30 -16.00
N CYS A 343 -13.00 -26.16 -16.64
CA CYS A 343 -13.63 -26.14 -17.97
C CYS A 343 -12.78 -26.86 -19.02
N ALA A 344 -11.45 -26.66 -18.97
CA ALA A 344 -10.53 -27.33 -19.89
C ALA A 344 -10.47 -28.84 -19.66
N GLU A 345 -10.53 -29.33 -18.41
CA GLU A 345 -10.62 -30.74 -18.09
C GLU A 345 -11.88 -31.37 -18.68
N LEU A 346 -13.05 -30.75 -18.50
CA LEU A 346 -14.32 -31.21 -19.01
C LEU A 346 -14.34 -31.25 -20.57
N ALA A 347 -13.81 -30.21 -21.20
CA ALA A 347 -13.76 -30.11 -22.64
C ALA A 347 -12.77 -31.11 -23.26
N ALA A 348 -11.67 -31.43 -22.59
CA ALA A 348 -10.66 -32.36 -23.05
C ALA A 348 -11.18 -33.82 -23.13
N GLU A 349 -12.25 -34.16 -22.42
CA GLU A 349 -12.92 -35.48 -22.54
C GLU A 349 -13.50 -35.72 -23.95
N ARG A 350 -13.89 -34.62 -24.62
CA ARG A 350 -14.46 -34.70 -25.99
C ARG A 350 -13.48 -34.25 -27.08
N TRP A 351 -12.61 -33.27 -26.76
CA TRP A 351 -11.69 -32.67 -27.72
C TRP A 351 -10.28 -32.58 -27.13
N PRO A 352 -9.31 -33.38 -27.58
CA PRO A 352 -7.97 -33.45 -27.02
C PRO A 352 -7.19 -32.09 -27.00
N ARG A 353 -7.53 -31.16 -27.89
CA ARG A 353 -6.90 -29.82 -27.99
C ARG A 353 -7.69 -28.74 -27.29
N ALA A 354 -8.78 -29.05 -26.59
CA ALA A 354 -9.64 -28.07 -25.94
C ALA A 354 -8.90 -27.22 -24.92
N ASP A 355 -7.92 -27.78 -24.19
CA ASP A 355 -7.11 -27.02 -23.22
C ASP A 355 -6.37 -25.87 -23.89
N ALA A 356 -5.71 -26.09 -25.02
CA ALA A 356 -4.97 -25.05 -25.74
C ALA A 356 -5.92 -23.98 -26.31
N TRP A 357 -7.04 -24.39 -26.92
CA TRP A 357 -8.01 -23.43 -27.47
C TRP A 357 -8.69 -22.61 -26.42
N LEU A 358 -9.12 -23.20 -25.30
CA LEU A 358 -9.77 -22.50 -24.21
C LEU A 358 -8.78 -21.53 -23.54
N THR A 359 -7.56 -21.99 -23.26
CA THR A 359 -6.52 -21.14 -22.70
C THR A 359 -6.21 -19.96 -23.62
N GLY A 360 -6.05 -20.20 -24.92
CA GLY A 360 -5.82 -19.12 -25.90
C GLY A 360 -6.96 -18.11 -25.93
N ALA A 361 -8.21 -18.58 -25.95
CA ALA A 361 -9.38 -17.72 -25.94
C ALA A 361 -9.45 -16.85 -24.65
N VAL A 362 -9.20 -17.46 -23.48
CA VAL A 362 -9.18 -16.72 -22.21
C VAL A 362 -8.05 -15.71 -22.16
N LEU A 363 -6.85 -16.03 -22.66
CA LEU A 363 -5.74 -15.09 -22.74
C LEU A 363 -6.06 -13.90 -23.66
N LEU A 364 -6.75 -14.13 -24.78
CA LEU A 364 -7.23 -13.05 -25.65
C LEU A 364 -8.24 -12.15 -24.93
N VAL A 365 -9.18 -12.75 -24.17
CA VAL A 365 -10.13 -11.98 -23.35
C VAL A 365 -9.41 -11.15 -22.29
N ILE A 366 -8.42 -11.73 -21.61
CA ILE A 366 -7.61 -10.99 -20.62
C ILE A 366 -6.85 -9.84 -21.28
N ALA A 367 -6.22 -10.08 -22.44
CA ALA A 367 -5.52 -9.03 -23.17
C ALA A 367 -6.48 -7.91 -23.61
N ALA A 368 -7.65 -8.26 -24.15
CA ALA A 368 -8.69 -7.30 -24.52
C ALA A 368 -9.19 -6.50 -23.29
N ASN A 369 -9.45 -7.17 -22.16
CA ASN A 369 -9.80 -6.53 -20.89
C ASN A 369 -8.74 -5.51 -20.46
N SER A 370 -7.46 -5.91 -20.50
CA SER A 370 -6.34 -5.04 -20.13
C SER A 370 -6.22 -3.81 -21.05
N VAL A 371 -6.40 -4.01 -22.37
CA VAL A 371 -6.42 -2.92 -23.34
C VAL A 371 -7.58 -1.94 -23.10
N VAL A 372 -8.78 -2.47 -22.83
CA VAL A 372 -9.95 -1.61 -22.53
C VAL A 372 -9.72 -0.82 -21.23
N LEU A 373 -9.23 -1.46 -20.15
CA LEU A 373 -8.89 -0.78 -18.90
C LEU A 373 -7.79 0.29 -19.10
N ALA A 374 -6.76 -0.02 -19.90
CA ALA A 374 -5.69 0.94 -20.18
C ALA A 374 -6.20 2.17 -20.95
N ARG A 375 -7.11 1.96 -21.93
CA ARG A 375 -7.70 3.05 -22.72
C ARG A 375 -8.67 3.93 -21.92
N SER A 376 -9.41 3.35 -20.97
CA SER A 376 -10.34 4.08 -20.09
C SER A 376 -9.65 4.71 -18.89
N LEU A 377 -8.34 4.60 -18.76
CA LEU A 377 -7.52 4.84 -17.57
C LEU A 377 -7.91 3.91 -16.40
N PRO A 378 -6.98 3.15 -15.84
CA PRO A 378 -7.25 2.31 -14.67
C PRO A 378 -7.77 3.15 -13.50
N LEU A 379 -8.67 2.58 -12.69
CA LEU A 379 -9.31 3.27 -11.56
C LEU A 379 -8.29 3.97 -10.64
N VAL A 380 -7.19 3.29 -10.32
CA VAL A 380 -6.11 3.83 -9.48
C VAL A 380 -5.38 5.01 -10.15
N LEU A 381 -5.25 5.01 -11.48
CA LEU A 381 -4.66 6.13 -12.20
C LEU A 381 -5.64 7.31 -12.29
N GLN A 382 -6.95 7.05 -12.43
CA GLN A 382 -7.98 8.09 -12.34
C GLN A 382 -7.95 8.78 -10.98
N GLU A 383 -7.85 8.01 -9.87
CA GLU A 383 -7.68 8.54 -8.51
C GLU A 383 -6.42 9.41 -8.41
N ALA A 384 -5.28 8.90 -8.87
CA ALA A 384 -4.02 9.61 -8.83
C ALA A 384 -4.08 10.95 -9.59
N VAL A 385 -4.68 10.95 -10.79
CA VAL A 385 -4.86 12.16 -11.61
C VAL A 385 -5.81 13.15 -10.92
N ALA A 386 -6.97 12.68 -10.41
CA ALA A 386 -7.94 13.52 -9.73
C ALA A 386 -7.32 14.22 -8.50
N ASN A 387 -6.62 13.46 -7.65
CA ASN A 387 -6.04 13.97 -6.41
C ASN A 387 -4.78 14.83 -6.62
N SER A 388 -4.11 14.69 -7.76
CA SER A 388 -2.93 15.51 -8.10
C SER A 388 -3.25 16.80 -8.86
N ARG A 389 -4.49 16.95 -9.33
CA ARG A 389 -4.87 18.01 -10.29
C ARG A 389 -4.61 19.43 -9.78
N SER A 390 -4.90 19.69 -8.51
CA SER A 390 -4.62 20.98 -7.87
C SER A 390 -3.25 21.01 -7.19
N ARG A 391 -2.85 19.87 -6.58
CA ARG A 391 -1.61 19.76 -5.79
C ARG A 391 -0.35 19.99 -6.64
N ILE A 392 -0.20 19.32 -7.77
CA ILE A 392 1.04 19.39 -8.56
C ILE A 392 1.31 20.80 -9.13
N PRO A 393 0.34 21.53 -9.72
CA PRO A 393 0.56 22.90 -10.13
C PRO A 393 0.99 23.81 -8.98
N PHE A 394 0.33 23.69 -7.82
CA PHE A 394 0.70 24.43 -6.61
C PHE A 394 2.13 24.11 -6.17
N GLU A 395 2.49 22.83 -6.01
CA GLU A 395 3.84 22.42 -5.59
C GLU A 395 4.92 22.89 -6.55
N ARG A 396 4.65 22.97 -7.86
CA ARG A 396 5.58 23.52 -8.85
C ARG A 396 5.76 25.03 -8.69
N SER A 397 4.66 25.78 -8.59
CA SER A 397 4.74 27.22 -8.36
C SER A 397 5.46 27.55 -7.05
N LEU A 398 5.20 26.78 -6.00
CA LEU A 398 5.91 26.91 -4.72
C LEU A 398 7.39 26.53 -4.86
N SER A 399 7.71 25.48 -5.64
CA SER A 399 9.08 25.08 -5.95
C SER A 399 9.86 26.21 -6.63
N ASP A 400 9.25 26.86 -7.63
CA ASP A 400 9.86 27.98 -8.35
C ASP A 400 10.14 29.15 -7.41
N ALA A 401 9.18 29.49 -6.53
CA ALA A 401 9.38 30.52 -5.52
C ALA A 401 10.47 30.14 -4.50
N LEU A 402 10.54 28.89 -4.06
CA LEU A 402 11.59 28.40 -3.15
C LEU A 402 13.00 28.49 -3.75
N LEU A 403 13.13 28.36 -5.07
CA LEU A 403 14.40 28.47 -5.79
C LEU A 403 14.91 29.92 -5.86
N THR A 404 14.06 30.92 -5.68
CA THR A 404 14.46 32.33 -5.60
C THR A 404 15.04 32.73 -4.22
N LEU A 405 14.84 31.90 -3.19
CA LEU A 405 15.32 32.17 -1.85
C LEU A 405 16.85 32.10 -1.77
N PRO A 406 17.48 32.88 -0.89
CA PRO A 406 18.92 32.84 -0.69
C PRO A 406 19.39 31.39 -0.50
N PRO A 407 20.46 30.95 -1.20
CA PRO A 407 20.90 29.55 -1.17
C PRO A 407 21.40 29.12 0.20
N GLN A 408 21.74 30.05 1.05
CA GLN A 408 22.21 29.83 2.43
C GLN A 408 21.08 30.10 3.44
N GLY A 409 21.18 29.43 4.58
CA GLY A 409 20.19 29.54 5.66
C GLY A 409 19.10 28.47 5.63
N LYS A 410 18.39 28.38 6.74
CA LYS A 410 17.29 27.41 6.92
C LYS A 410 15.97 27.99 6.38
N ILE A 411 15.06 27.09 6.04
CA ILE A 411 13.68 27.40 5.66
C ILE A 411 12.77 26.78 6.71
N LEU A 412 11.99 27.58 7.42
CA LEU A 412 10.95 27.08 8.31
C LEU A 412 9.70 26.78 7.48
N MET A 413 9.25 25.53 7.46
CA MET A 413 8.11 25.09 6.63
C MET A 413 7.46 23.83 7.22
N TYR A 414 6.13 23.82 7.28
CA TYR A 414 5.38 22.59 7.51
C TYR A 414 5.37 21.73 6.23
N THR A 415 5.84 20.49 6.31
CA THR A 415 6.13 19.70 5.10
C THR A 415 5.15 18.56 4.84
N SER A 416 4.33 18.15 5.81
CA SER A 416 3.48 16.97 5.71
C SER A 416 2.54 16.97 4.51
N ASP A 417 2.04 18.14 4.09
CA ASP A 417 1.04 18.23 3.02
C ASP A 417 1.65 18.62 1.65
N HIS A 418 2.79 19.33 1.64
CA HIS A 418 3.35 19.95 0.43
C HIS A 418 4.85 19.71 0.23
N ILE A 419 5.34 18.58 0.69
CA ILE A 419 6.75 18.18 0.52
C ILE A 419 7.17 18.10 -0.95
N GLY A 420 6.22 17.90 -1.86
CA GLY A 420 6.48 17.86 -3.28
C GLY A 420 7.15 19.13 -3.82
N ALA A 421 6.92 20.29 -3.21
CA ALA A 421 7.60 21.54 -3.58
C ALA A 421 9.12 21.47 -3.36
N LEU A 422 9.57 20.99 -2.19
CA LEU A 422 10.99 20.78 -1.90
C LEU A 422 11.60 19.70 -2.78
N GLN A 423 10.84 18.63 -3.05
CA GLN A 423 11.25 17.54 -3.93
C GLN A 423 11.46 18.03 -5.37
N HIS A 424 10.53 18.80 -5.92
CA HIS A 424 10.67 19.40 -7.25
C HIS A 424 11.85 20.37 -7.33
N ALA A 425 12.02 21.22 -6.32
CA ALA A 425 13.13 22.16 -6.24
C ALA A 425 14.50 21.49 -6.04
N GLY A 426 14.53 20.21 -5.62
CA GLY A 426 15.78 19.51 -5.25
C GLY A 426 16.44 20.09 -4.01
N ILE A 427 15.65 20.71 -3.13
CA ILE A 427 16.13 21.27 -1.87
C ILE A 427 16.34 20.15 -0.86
N PRO A 428 17.56 19.97 -0.30
CA PRO A 428 17.79 18.97 0.75
C PRO A 428 16.91 19.24 1.97
N LEU A 429 16.32 18.17 2.53
CA LEU A 429 15.42 18.30 3.68
C LEU A 429 16.12 18.86 4.93
N LYS A 430 17.41 18.55 5.11
CA LYS A 430 18.25 19.16 6.19
C LYS A 430 18.39 20.68 6.08
N ARG A 431 18.01 21.29 4.94
CA ARG A 431 17.95 22.75 4.79
C ARG A 431 16.66 23.33 5.39
N THR A 432 15.67 22.51 5.69
CA THR A 432 14.44 22.96 6.34
C THR A 432 14.50 22.75 7.85
N ILE A 433 13.67 23.49 8.58
CA ILE A 433 13.19 23.18 9.93
C ILE A 433 11.72 22.84 9.74
N ASN A 434 11.34 21.61 10.05
CA ASN A 434 10.00 21.09 9.81
C ASN A 434 9.51 20.25 10.99
N GLU A 435 8.27 19.80 10.96
CA GLU A 435 7.62 19.04 12.03
C GLU A 435 8.31 17.71 12.38
N GLY A 436 9.16 17.19 11.50
CA GLY A 436 10.01 16.02 11.76
C GLY A 436 11.27 16.34 12.57
N ASP A 437 11.63 17.62 12.70
CA ASP A 437 12.82 18.09 13.42
C ASP A 437 12.47 18.44 14.87
N TYR A 438 12.10 17.44 15.63
CA TYR A 438 11.47 17.53 16.95
C TYR A 438 12.25 18.31 18.03
N TYR A 439 13.55 18.55 17.85
CA TYR A 439 14.32 19.41 18.75
C TYR A 439 14.23 20.88 18.36
N GLN A 440 14.26 21.20 17.08
CA GLN A 440 14.29 22.56 16.55
C GLN A 440 12.89 23.14 16.33
N TRP A 441 11.93 22.31 15.94
CA TRP A 441 10.59 22.72 15.55
C TRP A 441 9.85 23.56 16.59
N PRO A 442 9.77 23.18 17.89
CA PRO A 442 9.04 24.00 18.89
C PRO A 442 9.63 25.39 19.09
N GLY A 443 10.96 25.49 19.13
CA GLY A 443 11.65 26.79 19.26
C GLY A 443 11.51 27.65 18.00
N ALA A 444 11.52 27.04 16.83
CA ALA A 444 11.35 27.76 15.57
C ALA A 444 9.94 28.35 15.42
N LEU A 445 8.91 27.70 15.94
CA LEU A 445 7.55 28.26 15.97
C LEU A 445 7.41 29.43 16.96
N GLN A 446 8.21 29.47 18.05
CA GLN A 446 8.21 30.58 18.99
C GLN A 446 9.00 31.80 18.48
N HIS A 447 10.06 31.55 17.68
CA HIS A 447 10.96 32.59 17.17
C HIS A 447 11.26 32.41 15.68
N PRO A 448 10.27 32.56 14.77
CA PRO A 448 10.44 32.24 13.36
C PRO A 448 11.59 33.01 12.68
N ALA A 449 11.66 34.32 12.88
CA ALA A 449 12.66 35.20 12.26
C ALA A 449 14.09 34.92 12.75
N GLN A 450 14.26 34.40 13.96
CA GLN A 450 15.60 34.10 14.51
C GLN A 450 16.08 32.69 14.11
N SER A 451 15.14 31.79 13.82
CA SER A 451 15.41 30.38 13.59
C SER A 451 15.71 30.06 12.14
N ALA A 452 15.16 30.83 11.19
CA ALA A 452 15.27 30.56 9.78
C ALA A 452 15.45 31.82 8.94
N ALA A 453 16.21 31.73 7.85
CA ALA A 453 16.42 32.85 6.91
C ALA A 453 15.17 33.11 6.06
N ALA A 454 14.36 32.07 5.84
CA ALA A 454 13.07 32.16 5.14
C ALA A 454 12.00 31.36 5.89
N VAL A 455 10.77 31.84 5.86
CA VAL A 455 9.61 31.21 6.51
C VAL A 455 8.51 31.04 5.47
N VAL A 456 8.03 29.80 5.29
CA VAL A 456 6.92 29.45 4.38
C VAL A 456 5.72 29.09 5.22
N ALA A 457 4.76 29.99 5.31
CA ALA A 457 3.53 29.87 6.09
C ALA A 457 2.36 29.54 5.15
N MET A 458 1.74 28.38 5.29
CA MET A 458 0.55 28.02 4.53
C MET A 458 -0.72 28.29 5.35
N ASP A 459 -1.75 28.77 4.70
CA ASP A 459 -3.02 29.06 5.36
C ASP A 459 -3.52 27.86 6.18
N GLY A 460 -3.61 28.04 7.50
CA GLY A 460 -4.11 27.04 8.45
C GLY A 460 -3.06 26.04 8.95
N ASP A 461 -1.77 26.23 8.65
CA ASP A 461 -0.70 25.41 9.22
C ASP A 461 -0.09 26.05 10.50
N ALA A 462 0.69 25.27 11.23
CA ALA A 462 1.35 25.72 12.45
C ALA A 462 2.37 26.86 12.24
N VAL A 463 2.94 26.98 11.03
CA VAL A 463 3.87 28.06 10.69
C VAL A 463 3.10 29.36 10.44
N ALA A 464 1.93 29.30 9.82
CA ALA A 464 1.06 30.48 9.67
C ALA A 464 0.61 31.02 11.03
N ASP A 465 0.23 30.14 11.96
CA ASP A 465 -0.12 30.52 13.32
C ASP A 465 1.08 31.18 14.05
N ALA A 466 2.27 30.59 13.88
CA ALA A 466 3.51 31.13 14.47
C ALA A 466 3.88 32.50 13.91
N VAL A 467 3.77 32.74 12.61
CA VAL A 467 4.00 34.04 11.97
C VAL A 467 2.97 35.06 12.41
N ALA A 468 1.70 34.68 12.57
CA ALA A 468 0.66 35.58 13.09
C ALA A 468 0.91 36.01 14.54
N ALA A 469 1.45 35.08 15.37
CA ALA A 469 1.79 35.37 16.76
C ALA A 469 3.11 36.17 16.92
N HIS A 470 4.06 35.95 16.03
CA HIS A 470 5.43 36.53 16.10
C HIS A 470 5.87 37.10 14.74
N PRO A 471 5.25 38.20 14.26
CA PRO A 471 5.54 38.79 12.94
C PRO A 471 6.83 39.57 12.88
N ASP A 472 7.42 39.93 14.03
CA ASP A 472 8.58 40.84 14.12
C ASP A 472 9.81 40.22 13.43
N GLY A 473 10.52 41.08 12.65
CA GLY A 473 11.70 40.66 11.92
C GLY A 473 11.42 39.87 10.63
N LEU A 474 10.15 39.67 10.23
CA LEU A 474 9.75 39.02 9.00
C LEU A 474 9.26 40.04 7.96
N THR A 475 9.68 39.85 6.70
CA THR A 475 9.24 40.64 5.56
C THR A 475 8.62 39.76 4.53
N LEU A 476 7.33 39.95 4.20
CA LEU A 476 6.64 39.20 3.12
C LEU A 476 7.28 39.53 1.78
N VAL A 477 7.71 38.54 1.06
CA VAL A 477 8.38 38.67 -0.25
C VAL A 477 7.60 38.05 -1.38
N ASP A 478 6.80 37.02 -1.12
CA ASP A 478 6.01 36.35 -2.17
C ASP A 478 4.75 35.66 -1.61
N VAL A 479 3.75 35.46 -2.47
CA VAL A 479 2.51 34.73 -2.13
C VAL A 479 2.15 33.80 -3.29
N VAL A 480 2.16 32.50 -3.01
CA VAL A 480 1.81 31.46 -4.00
C VAL A 480 0.44 30.90 -3.67
N CYS A 481 -0.53 31.06 -4.55
CA CYS A 481 -1.89 30.55 -4.42
C CYS A 481 -2.27 29.69 -5.64
N SER A 482 -3.09 28.66 -5.41
CA SER A 482 -3.69 27.85 -6.46
C SER A 482 -5.08 27.39 -6.04
N THR A 483 -6.01 27.31 -7.00
CA THR A 483 -7.38 26.88 -6.73
C THR A 483 -7.40 25.49 -6.09
N GLY A 484 -8.07 25.37 -4.94
CA GLY A 484 -8.20 24.11 -4.21
C GLY A 484 -6.99 23.73 -3.35
N GLN A 485 -6.04 24.68 -3.18
CA GLN A 485 -4.90 24.55 -2.25
C GLN A 485 -4.85 25.77 -1.34
N PRO A 486 -4.27 25.65 -0.11
CA PRO A 486 -3.99 26.81 0.73
C PRO A 486 -2.98 27.74 0.05
N CYS A 487 -3.04 29.05 0.33
CA CYS A 487 -2.00 29.97 -0.10
C CYS A 487 -0.75 29.80 0.79
N ALA A 488 0.43 29.80 0.17
CA ALA A 488 1.72 29.86 0.84
C ALA A 488 2.24 31.30 0.83
N ARG A 489 2.51 31.86 2.01
CA ARG A 489 3.17 33.17 2.18
C ARG A 489 4.62 32.95 2.51
N ILE A 490 5.51 33.59 1.76
CA ILE A 490 6.95 33.44 1.91
C ILE A 490 7.52 34.73 2.50
N TYR A 491 8.21 34.59 3.62
CA TYR A 491 8.84 35.68 4.35
C TYR A 491 10.36 35.49 4.36
N LEU A 492 11.10 36.60 4.34
CA LEU A 492 12.53 36.65 4.66
C LEU A 492 12.71 37.23 6.07
N ALA A 493 13.60 36.62 6.84
CA ALA A 493 14.08 37.19 8.08
C ALA A 493 15.04 38.38 7.82
N LYS A 494 14.91 39.44 8.60
CA LYS A 494 15.78 40.65 8.53
C LYS A 494 17.08 40.41 9.27
#